data_11fe0c34e7b0e1f1398054db99ebe2f1
#
_entry.id   11fe0c34e7b0e1f1398054db99ebe2f1
#
_cell.length_a   1.000
_cell.length_b   1.000
_cell.length_c   1.000
_cell.angle_alpha   90.00
_cell.angle_beta   90.00
_cell.angle_gamma   90.00
#
_symmetry.space_group_name_H-M   'P 1'
#
loop_
_entity.id
_entity.type
_entity.pdbx_description
1 polymer ?
#
loop_
_entity_poly.entity_id
_entity_poly.type
_entity_poly.pdbx_seq_one_letter_code
_entity_poly.pdbx_strand_id
1 'polypeptide(L)'
;MTEPEPFQYVSVVPEGALRHSVAEVWFARGTIRGARERIAPTGSTVLGIVLGDAIRQVPGNGRGEPFLADRGFLIGPHDAPIVNEPLGLTWAVGVVTTPIGCRAAIGVDPGSLRGRIVPPPWPAFDAVRDAVRTAPDAATAIAITITALEAGLDTSDPGLPRIARAVAAIEHDPVRPIADLAAELGISHGHLDREFARIVGLGPRVLARIVRLRRLVASIDVYGEVEWTRLANELGWFDQAHLIRDFKRFAGVSPGEYAAAQRTLYTPEEAQPGFVPEAGV
;
A
#
# COMPACT_ATOMS: atom_id res chain seq x y z
N MET A 1 -19.24 -30.72 -3.32
CA MET A 1 -18.74 -29.46 -2.79
C MET A 1 -17.28 -29.68 -2.52
N THR A 2 -16.40 -29.12 -3.34
CA THR A 2 -14.95 -29.13 -3.10
C THR A 2 -14.68 -28.27 -1.85
N GLU A 3 -13.90 -28.79 -0.92
CA GLU A 3 -13.43 -27.97 0.22
C GLU A 3 -12.77 -26.69 -0.31
N PRO A 4 -13.00 -25.54 0.34
CA PRO A 4 -12.37 -24.29 -0.08
C PRO A 4 -10.85 -24.45 -0.04
N GLU A 5 -10.18 -24.09 -1.13
CA GLU A 5 -8.71 -24.12 -1.22
C GLU A 5 -8.15 -23.22 -0.10
N PRO A 6 -7.23 -23.71 0.77
CA PRO A 6 -6.70 -22.90 1.87
C PRO A 6 -6.00 -21.67 1.31
N PHE A 7 -6.17 -20.53 1.97
CA PHE A 7 -5.57 -19.28 1.54
C PHE A 7 -4.06 -19.32 1.76
N GLN A 8 -3.31 -19.18 0.68
CA GLN A 8 -1.85 -19.08 0.68
C GLN A 8 -1.45 -17.62 0.44
N TYR A 9 -0.57 -17.09 1.27
CA TYR A 9 0.09 -15.81 1.08
C TYR A 9 1.60 -15.97 1.27
N VAL A 10 2.38 -15.49 0.31
CA VAL A 10 3.84 -15.49 0.37
C VAL A 10 4.33 -14.14 -0.10
N SER A 11 5.24 -13.52 0.62
CA SER A 11 5.86 -12.27 0.19
C SER A 11 7.37 -12.29 0.31
N VAL A 12 8.03 -11.49 -0.53
CA VAL A 12 9.48 -11.34 -0.59
C VAL A 12 9.82 -9.87 -0.73
N VAL A 13 10.78 -9.41 0.08
CA VAL A 13 11.43 -8.11 -0.10
C VAL A 13 12.56 -8.29 -1.11
N PRO A 14 12.54 -7.60 -2.27
CA PRO A 14 13.61 -7.73 -3.26
C PRO A 14 14.96 -7.28 -2.73
N GLU A 15 16.02 -7.84 -3.28
CA GLU A 15 17.40 -7.47 -2.95
C GLU A 15 18.00 -6.50 -3.97
N GLY A 16 19.27 -6.14 -3.81
CA GLY A 16 20.02 -5.30 -4.74
C GLY A 16 19.44 -3.91 -4.94
N ALA A 17 19.48 -3.41 -6.16
CA ALA A 17 19.01 -2.06 -6.49
C ALA A 17 17.48 -1.93 -6.41
N LEU A 18 16.76 -3.00 -6.71
CA LEU A 18 15.30 -3.01 -6.74
C LEU A 18 14.67 -2.71 -5.37
N ARG A 19 15.32 -3.11 -4.26
CA ARG A 19 14.84 -2.85 -2.87
C ARG A 19 14.56 -1.37 -2.57
N HIS A 20 15.21 -0.45 -3.29
CA HIS A 20 14.99 0.98 -3.09
C HIS A 20 13.70 1.47 -3.78
N SER A 21 13.18 0.70 -4.72
CA SER A 21 11.98 1.05 -5.50
C SER A 21 10.79 0.13 -5.22
N VAL A 22 11.03 -1.11 -4.78
CA VAL A 22 10.00 -2.10 -4.46
C VAL A 22 10.16 -2.51 -3.01
N ALA A 23 9.09 -2.35 -2.23
CA ALA A 23 9.04 -2.73 -0.82
C ALA A 23 8.77 -4.23 -0.67
N GLU A 24 7.90 -4.78 -1.53
CA GLU A 24 7.45 -6.16 -1.43
C GLU A 24 6.91 -6.64 -2.77
N VAL A 25 7.16 -7.92 -3.09
CA VAL A 25 6.44 -8.67 -4.12
C VAL A 25 5.77 -9.86 -3.43
N TRP A 26 4.45 -9.98 -3.61
CA TRP A 26 3.66 -11.01 -2.95
C TRP A 26 2.88 -11.86 -3.95
N PHE A 27 2.59 -13.09 -3.53
CA PHE A 27 1.69 -14.03 -4.19
C PHE A 27 0.55 -14.37 -3.23
N ALA A 28 -0.67 -14.40 -3.73
CA ALA A 28 -1.85 -14.80 -2.98
C ALA A 28 -2.69 -15.77 -3.81
N ARG A 29 -3.14 -16.88 -3.21
CA ARG A 29 -4.07 -17.83 -3.82
C ARG A 29 -4.98 -18.45 -2.77
N GLY A 30 -6.25 -18.58 -3.09
CA GLY A 30 -7.26 -19.18 -2.22
C GLY A 30 -8.51 -18.31 -2.05
N THR A 31 -9.41 -18.73 -1.19
CA THR A 31 -10.63 -17.98 -0.89
C THR A 31 -10.39 -17.10 0.34
N ILE A 32 -10.59 -15.80 0.20
CA ILE A 32 -10.48 -14.84 1.32
C ILE A 32 -11.74 -14.98 2.20
N ARG A 33 -11.55 -15.08 3.51
CA ARG A 33 -12.63 -15.03 4.49
C ARG A 33 -13.14 -13.59 4.59
N GLY A 34 -14.38 -13.37 4.27
CA GLY A 34 -15.00 -12.05 4.23
C GLY A 34 -15.23 -11.58 2.79
N ALA A 35 -16.33 -10.85 2.59
CA ALA A 35 -16.71 -10.42 1.26
C ALA A 35 -15.90 -9.20 0.77
N ARG A 36 -15.39 -8.37 1.70
CA ARG A 36 -14.76 -7.08 1.41
C ARG A 36 -13.73 -6.72 2.47
N GLU A 37 -12.71 -6.00 2.05
CA GLU A 37 -11.69 -5.44 2.94
C GLU A 37 -11.40 -3.99 2.59
N ARG A 38 -11.23 -3.15 3.60
CA ARG A 38 -10.64 -1.81 3.41
C ARG A 38 -9.14 -1.90 3.61
N ILE A 39 -8.41 -1.42 2.63
CA ILE A 39 -6.96 -1.35 2.65
C ILE A 39 -6.56 0.10 2.95
N ALA A 40 -5.91 0.31 4.08
CA ALA A 40 -5.41 1.62 4.46
C ALA A 40 -4.25 2.05 3.54
N PRO A 41 -4.05 3.37 3.30
CA PRO A 41 -2.96 3.85 2.46
C PRO A 41 -1.60 3.51 3.06
N THR A 42 -0.70 3.04 2.23
CA THR A 42 0.70 2.74 2.60
C THR A 42 1.66 3.88 2.28
N GLY A 43 1.22 4.87 1.49
CA GLY A 43 2.08 5.90 0.90
C GLY A 43 2.77 5.46 -0.40
N SER A 44 2.41 4.29 -0.90
CA SER A 44 3.03 3.58 -2.04
C SER A 44 2.04 3.40 -3.18
N THR A 45 2.53 2.89 -4.30
CA THR A 45 1.73 2.38 -5.43
C THR A 45 1.65 0.87 -5.34
N VAL A 46 0.52 0.28 -5.70
CA VAL A 46 0.33 -1.17 -5.72
C VAL A 46 -0.05 -1.61 -7.12
N LEU A 47 0.78 -2.45 -7.73
CA LEU A 47 0.49 -3.15 -8.97
C LEU A 47 -0.01 -4.56 -8.64
N GLY A 48 -1.14 -4.97 -9.20
CA GLY A 48 -1.68 -6.32 -9.09
C GLY A 48 -1.80 -6.98 -10.46
N ILE A 49 -1.37 -8.24 -10.56
CA ILE A 49 -1.56 -9.14 -11.68
C ILE A 49 -2.62 -10.16 -11.25
N VAL A 50 -3.81 -10.08 -11.82
CA VAL A 50 -4.93 -10.97 -11.46
C VAL A 50 -4.95 -12.15 -12.42
N LEU A 51 -4.96 -13.35 -11.86
CA LEU A 51 -4.95 -14.64 -12.56
C LEU A 51 -6.21 -15.46 -12.28
N GLY A 52 -6.84 -15.25 -11.13
CA GLY A 52 -8.10 -15.86 -10.70
C GLY A 52 -9.32 -15.06 -11.13
N ASP A 53 -10.34 -15.04 -10.28
CA ASP A 53 -11.55 -14.28 -10.51
C ASP A 53 -11.30 -12.77 -10.36
N ALA A 54 -12.18 -11.96 -10.94
CA ALA A 54 -12.04 -10.53 -10.91
C ALA A 54 -12.15 -9.96 -9.48
N ILE A 55 -11.45 -8.85 -9.25
CA ILE A 55 -11.49 -8.11 -7.99
C ILE A 55 -12.16 -6.76 -8.25
N ARG A 56 -13.23 -6.47 -7.53
CA ARG A 56 -13.83 -5.14 -7.55
C ARG A 56 -13.11 -4.24 -6.55
N GLN A 57 -12.64 -3.10 -7.01
CA GLN A 57 -11.95 -2.10 -6.18
C GLN A 57 -12.68 -0.78 -6.19
N VAL A 58 -12.94 -0.22 -5.02
CA VAL A 58 -13.69 1.04 -4.88
C VAL A 58 -12.86 2.02 -4.06
N PRO A 59 -12.62 3.26 -4.54
CA PRO A 59 -12.01 4.30 -3.73
C PRO A 59 -12.87 4.59 -2.49
N GLY A 60 -12.31 4.40 -1.30
CA GLY A 60 -13.05 4.48 -0.04
C GLY A 60 -13.46 5.90 0.40
N ASN A 61 -13.10 6.92 -0.37
CA ASN A 61 -13.55 8.30 -0.16
C ASN A 61 -14.91 8.60 -0.83
N GLY A 62 -15.57 7.60 -1.43
CA GLY A 62 -16.81 7.75 -2.16
C GLY A 62 -16.68 8.58 -3.46
N ARG A 63 -15.45 8.88 -3.89
CA ARG A 63 -15.15 9.64 -5.11
C ARG A 63 -14.44 8.72 -6.10
N GLY A 64 -15.10 8.39 -7.17
CA GLY A 64 -14.58 7.54 -8.23
C GLY A 64 -15.47 6.34 -8.51
N GLU A 65 -15.43 5.88 -9.75
CA GLU A 65 -16.16 4.70 -10.20
C GLU A 65 -15.47 3.42 -9.67
N PRO A 66 -16.23 2.37 -9.35
CA PRO A 66 -15.67 1.06 -9.08
C PRO A 66 -14.82 0.57 -10.25
N PHE A 67 -13.65 0.04 -9.96
CA PHE A 67 -12.77 -0.57 -10.96
C PHE A 67 -12.88 -2.09 -10.87
N LEU A 68 -13.18 -2.76 -11.97
CA LEU A 68 -13.19 -4.21 -12.06
C LEU A 68 -11.86 -4.70 -12.64
N ALA A 69 -11.02 -5.28 -11.78
CA ALA A 69 -9.74 -5.84 -12.15
C ALA A 69 -9.89 -7.30 -12.55
N ASP A 70 -10.07 -7.58 -13.81
CA ASP A 70 -10.16 -8.95 -14.39
C ASP A 70 -8.79 -9.49 -14.84
N ARG A 71 -7.84 -8.60 -15.16
CA ARG A 71 -6.47 -8.95 -15.55
C ARG A 71 -5.42 -8.41 -14.60
N GLY A 72 -5.68 -7.23 -14.04
CA GLY A 72 -4.79 -6.55 -13.13
C GLY A 72 -5.19 -5.12 -12.85
N PHE A 73 -4.47 -4.48 -11.97
CA PHE A 73 -4.73 -3.10 -11.54
C PHE A 73 -3.43 -2.39 -11.16
N LEU A 74 -3.46 -1.07 -11.24
CA LEU A 74 -2.49 -0.20 -10.61
C LEU A 74 -3.23 0.80 -9.71
N ILE A 75 -3.04 0.66 -8.41
CA ILE A 75 -3.52 1.60 -7.40
C ILE A 75 -2.46 2.68 -7.22
N GLY A 76 -2.76 3.91 -7.59
CA GLY A 76 -1.88 5.04 -7.37
C GLY A 76 -1.79 5.47 -5.91
N PRO A 77 -0.86 6.37 -5.57
CA PRO A 77 -0.74 6.91 -4.22
C PRO A 77 -2.07 7.54 -3.77
N HIS A 78 -2.51 7.21 -2.56
CA HIS A 78 -3.82 7.64 -2.05
C HIS A 78 -3.74 8.01 -0.58
N ASP A 79 -4.72 8.77 -0.12
CA ASP A 79 -4.85 9.26 1.26
C ASP A 79 -6.24 8.96 1.86
N ALA A 80 -6.87 7.91 1.34
CA ALA A 80 -8.13 7.35 1.81
C ALA A 80 -8.08 5.83 1.58
N PRO A 81 -8.89 5.01 2.26
CA PRO A 81 -8.87 3.57 2.06
C PRO A 81 -9.30 3.18 0.63
N ILE A 82 -8.89 2.02 0.20
CA ILE A 82 -9.44 1.32 -0.97
C ILE A 82 -10.26 0.14 -0.46
N VAL A 83 -11.48 -0.01 -0.92
CA VAL A 83 -12.30 -1.20 -0.66
C VAL A 83 -11.97 -2.23 -1.71
N ASN A 84 -11.51 -3.38 -1.29
CA ASN A 84 -11.16 -4.54 -2.12
C ASN A 84 -12.20 -5.64 -1.92
N GLU A 85 -12.84 -6.08 -3.00
CA GLU A 85 -13.91 -7.07 -3.00
C GLU A 85 -13.59 -8.15 -4.05
N PRO A 86 -12.93 -9.25 -3.66
CA PRO A 86 -12.74 -10.41 -4.52
C PRO A 86 -14.09 -11.03 -4.88
N LEU A 87 -14.32 -11.32 -6.17
CA LEU A 87 -15.59 -11.88 -6.64
C LEU A 87 -15.60 -13.42 -6.65
N GLY A 88 -14.50 -14.05 -6.25
CA GLY A 88 -14.36 -15.50 -6.19
C GLY A 88 -12.97 -15.91 -5.74
N LEU A 89 -12.37 -16.89 -6.45
CA LEU A 89 -11.02 -17.36 -6.14
C LEU A 89 -9.99 -16.25 -6.35
N THR A 90 -9.34 -15.84 -5.29
CA THR A 90 -8.15 -15.01 -5.38
C THR A 90 -6.99 -15.83 -5.93
N TRP A 91 -6.39 -15.38 -7.02
CA TRP A 91 -5.10 -15.82 -7.50
C TRP A 91 -4.42 -14.62 -8.14
N ALA A 92 -3.43 -14.09 -7.46
CA ALA A 92 -2.80 -12.85 -7.87
C ALA A 92 -1.33 -12.78 -7.44
N VAL A 93 -0.55 -11.99 -8.19
CA VAL A 93 0.77 -11.51 -7.78
C VAL A 93 0.68 -10.00 -7.66
N GLY A 94 1.26 -9.45 -6.60
CA GLY A 94 1.27 -8.01 -6.40
C GLY A 94 2.66 -7.46 -6.12
N VAL A 95 2.84 -6.20 -6.47
CA VAL A 95 4.05 -5.43 -6.26
C VAL A 95 3.68 -4.19 -5.46
N VAL A 96 4.24 -4.03 -4.28
CA VAL A 96 4.13 -2.81 -3.49
C VAL A 96 5.42 -2.02 -3.70
N THR A 97 5.32 -0.82 -4.27
CA THR A 97 6.50 0.03 -4.43
C THR A 97 6.90 0.65 -3.09
N THR A 98 8.12 1.15 -2.99
CA THR A 98 8.43 2.18 -1.99
C THR A 98 7.72 3.49 -2.37
N PRO A 99 7.62 4.49 -1.48
CA PRO A 99 7.01 5.78 -1.83
C PRO A 99 7.64 6.46 -3.05
N ILE A 100 8.90 6.16 -3.37
CA ILE A 100 9.64 6.72 -4.50
C ILE A 100 9.73 5.77 -5.71
N GLY A 101 9.17 4.57 -5.61
CA GLY A 101 9.45 3.48 -6.54
C GLY A 101 8.56 3.38 -7.76
N CYS A 102 7.41 4.05 -7.78
CA CYS A 102 6.42 3.90 -8.86
C CYS A 102 7.03 4.16 -10.24
N ARG A 103 7.68 5.32 -10.43
CA ARG A 103 8.31 5.66 -11.70
C ARG A 103 9.51 4.78 -12.01
N ALA A 104 10.34 4.50 -11.01
CA ALA A 104 11.56 3.73 -11.21
C ALA A 104 11.30 2.27 -11.61
N ALA A 105 10.33 1.60 -10.96
CA ALA A 105 10.07 0.17 -11.18
C ALA A 105 8.97 -0.10 -12.21
N ILE A 106 7.97 0.80 -12.33
CA ILE A 106 6.79 0.59 -13.20
C ILE A 106 6.82 1.50 -14.43
N GLY A 107 7.62 2.59 -14.41
CA GLY A 107 7.74 3.54 -15.52
C GLY A 107 6.61 4.57 -15.59
N VAL A 108 5.81 4.73 -14.52
CA VAL A 108 4.62 5.61 -14.51
C VAL A 108 4.78 6.75 -13.52
N ASP A 109 4.34 7.95 -13.92
CA ASP A 109 4.33 9.12 -13.04
C ASP A 109 3.25 8.98 -11.95
N PRO A 110 3.63 8.85 -10.67
CA PRO A 110 2.68 8.65 -9.58
C PRO A 110 1.75 9.86 -9.36
N GLY A 111 2.17 11.06 -9.72
CA GLY A 111 1.35 12.26 -9.62
C GLY A 111 0.08 12.18 -10.47
N SER A 112 0.15 11.56 -11.65
CA SER A 112 -0.97 11.34 -12.54
C SER A 112 -1.97 10.28 -12.04
N LEU A 113 -1.53 9.44 -11.09
CA LEU A 113 -2.27 8.31 -10.55
C LEU A 113 -2.88 8.57 -9.18
N ARG A 114 -2.67 9.74 -8.61
CA ARG A 114 -3.12 10.04 -7.24
C ARG A 114 -4.62 9.77 -7.05
N GLY A 115 -4.95 8.89 -6.12
CA GLY A 115 -6.31 8.49 -5.78
C GLY A 115 -7.06 7.75 -6.89
N ARG A 116 -6.34 7.21 -7.87
CA ARG A 116 -6.92 6.48 -9.01
C ARG A 116 -6.54 5.01 -8.96
N ILE A 117 -7.43 4.21 -9.52
CA ILE A 117 -7.21 2.80 -9.83
C ILE A 117 -7.36 2.68 -11.34
N VAL A 118 -6.37 2.12 -12.01
CA VAL A 118 -6.32 2.05 -13.48
C VAL A 118 -5.84 0.66 -13.93
N PRO A 119 -6.09 0.25 -15.19
CA PRO A 119 -5.40 -0.90 -15.77
C PRO A 119 -3.89 -0.70 -15.69
N PRO A 120 -3.09 -1.76 -15.51
CA PRO A 120 -1.64 -1.62 -15.35
C PRO A 120 -0.98 -1.06 -16.63
N PRO A 121 -0.42 0.15 -16.61
CA PRO A 121 0.28 0.72 -17.76
C PRO A 121 1.76 0.31 -17.78
N TRP A 122 2.09 -0.83 -17.20
CA TRP A 122 3.43 -1.39 -17.17
C TRP A 122 3.73 -2.11 -18.48
N PRO A 123 4.77 -1.74 -19.25
CA PRO A 123 5.04 -2.33 -20.57
C PRO A 123 5.24 -3.85 -20.57
N ALA A 124 5.80 -4.39 -19.47
CA ALA A 124 6.01 -5.84 -19.32
C ALA A 124 4.76 -6.60 -18.84
N PHE A 125 3.65 -5.92 -18.56
CA PHE A 125 2.51 -6.50 -17.84
C PHE A 125 1.98 -7.80 -18.49
N ASP A 126 1.68 -7.79 -19.78
CA ASP A 126 1.09 -8.93 -20.46
C ASP A 126 2.05 -10.13 -20.50
N ALA A 127 3.32 -9.90 -20.83
CA ALA A 127 4.33 -10.94 -20.88
C ALA A 127 4.58 -11.56 -19.49
N VAL A 128 4.65 -10.73 -18.45
CA VAL A 128 4.81 -11.20 -17.07
C VAL A 128 3.59 -11.98 -16.60
N ARG A 129 2.37 -11.47 -16.89
CA ARG A 129 1.13 -12.15 -16.54
C ARG A 129 1.04 -13.54 -17.17
N ASP A 130 1.41 -13.68 -18.44
CA ASP A 130 1.40 -14.98 -19.14
C ASP A 130 2.45 -15.94 -18.54
N ALA A 131 3.65 -15.45 -18.23
CA ALA A 131 4.69 -16.25 -17.60
C ALA A 131 4.31 -16.68 -16.16
N VAL A 132 3.77 -15.77 -15.35
CA VAL A 132 3.32 -16.06 -13.98
C VAL A 132 2.15 -17.06 -13.96
N ARG A 133 1.25 -17.01 -14.95
CA ARG A 133 0.13 -17.96 -15.08
C ARG A 133 0.59 -19.41 -15.19
N THR A 134 1.76 -19.64 -15.78
CA THR A 134 2.35 -20.97 -16.00
C THR A 134 3.41 -21.35 -14.97
N ALA A 135 3.66 -20.46 -14.00
CA ALA A 135 4.61 -20.72 -12.91
C ALA A 135 4.16 -21.92 -12.06
N PRO A 136 5.06 -22.86 -11.74
CA PRO A 136 4.71 -24.06 -10.99
C PRO A 136 4.35 -23.78 -9.51
N ASP A 137 4.87 -22.68 -8.95
CA ASP A 137 4.70 -22.33 -7.55
C ASP A 137 4.80 -20.81 -7.31
N ALA A 138 4.50 -20.39 -6.07
CA ALA A 138 4.54 -19.00 -5.64
C ALA A 138 5.94 -18.38 -5.75
N ALA A 139 6.98 -19.12 -5.40
CA ALA A 139 8.36 -18.63 -5.43
C ALA A 139 8.80 -18.31 -6.87
N THR A 140 8.48 -19.19 -7.83
CA THR A 140 8.74 -18.97 -9.25
C THR A 140 7.95 -17.78 -9.79
N ALA A 141 6.67 -17.63 -9.42
CA ALA A 141 5.83 -16.50 -9.83
C ALA A 141 6.41 -15.16 -9.34
N ILE A 142 6.85 -15.11 -8.09
CA ILE A 142 7.52 -13.94 -7.50
C ILE A 142 8.85 -13.66 -8.23
N ALA A 143 9.68 -14.68 -8.47
CA ALA A 143 10.97 -14.53 -9.13
C ALA A 143 10.84 -13.99 -10.57
N ILE A 144 9.87 -14.46 -11.34
CA ILE A 144 9.55 -13.96 -12.69
C ILE A 144 9.22 -12.45 -12.60
N THR A 145 8.38 -12.07 -11.64
CA THR A 145 7.96 -10.67 -11.46
C THR A 145 9.15 -9.79 -11.08
N ILE A 146 9.99 -10.21 -10.13
CA ILE A 146 11.20 -9.49 -9.70
C ILE A 146 12.15 -9.30 -10.90
N THR A 147 12.44 -10.36 -11.66
CA THR A 147 13.32 -10.29 -12.84
C THR A 147 12.83 -9.26 -13.87
N ALA A 148 11.52 -9.23 -14.11
CA ALA A 148 10.94 -8.25 -15.04
C ALA A 148 11.02 -6.81 -14.53
N LEU A 149 10.85 -6.61 -13.21
CA LEU A 149 11.01 -5.29 -12.59
C LEU A 149 12.47 -4.82 -12.63
N GLU A 150 13.44 -5.72 -12.39
CA GLU A 150 14.87 -5.42 -12.49
C GLU A 150 15.27 -5.02 -13.91
N ALA A 151 14.76 -5.72 -14.91
CA ALA A 151 15.03 -5.42 -16.32
C ALA A 151 14.50 -4.05 -16.76
N GLY A 152 13.43 -3.56 -16.15
CA GLY A 152 12.81 -2.26 -16.43
C GLY A 152 13.20 -1.13 -15.49
N LEU A 153 14.07 -1.39 -14.50
CA LEU A 153 14.39 -0.42 -13.45
C LEU A 153 15.11 0.81 -13.98
N ASP A 154 14.50 1.98 -13.83
CA ASP A 154 15.09 3.28 -14.19
C ASP A 154 15.20 4.19 -12.96
N THR A 155 16.41 4.42 -12.51
CA THR A 155 16.74 5.31 -11.39
C THR A 155 17.41 6.61 -11.83
N SER A 156 17.30 6.98 -13.08
CA SER A 156 18.01 8.13 -13.68
C SER A 156 17.44 9.51 -13.32
N ASP A 157 16.28 9.57 -12.65
CA ASP A 157 15.66 10.84 -12.24
C ASP A 157 16.58 11.62 -11.27
N PRO A 158 17.05 12.82 -11.62
CA PRO A 158 18.00 13.58 -10.80
C PRO A 158 17.42 14.06 -9.45
N GLY A 159 16.09 14.11 -9.30
CA GLY A 159 15.43 14.44 -8.06
C GLY A 159 15.30 13.26 -7.09
N LEU A 160 15.45 12.03 -7.62
CA LEU A 160 15.22 10.81 -6.85
C LEU A 160 16.07 10.71 -5.58
N PRO A 161 17.40 10.97 -5.59
CA PRO A 161 18.21 10.86 -4.38
C PRO A 161 17.80 11.86 -3.28
N ARG A 162 17.39 13.09 -3.67
CA ARG A 162 16.92 14.10 -2.72
C ARG A 162 15.62 13.68 -2.08
N ILE A 163 14.66 13.25 -2.87
CA ILE A 163 13.34 12.82 -2.36
C ILE A 163 13.44 11.51 -1.59
N ALA A 164 14.34 10.60 -1.95
CA ALA A 164 14.65 9.42 -1.15
C ALA A 164 15.13 9.78 0.27
N ARG A 165 16.02 10.78 0.39
CA ARG A 165 16.44 11.30 1.70
C ARG A 165 15.25 11.92 2.48
N ALA A 166 14.39 12.67 1.80
CA ALA A 166 13.20 13.24 2.41
C ALA A 166 12.23 12.17 2.92
N VAL A 167 11.98 11.14 2.13
CA VAL A 167 11.14 9.99 2.51
C VAL A 167 11.74 9.27 3.72
N ALA A 168 13.04 8.95 3.68
CA ALA A 168 13.74 8.31 4.79
C ALA A 168 13.66 9.12 6.09
N ALA A 169 13.82 10.45 6.01
CA ALA A 169 13.68 11.32 7.17
C ALA A 169 12.25 11.33 7.74
N ILE A 170 11.22 11.33 6.89
CA ILE A 170 9.82 11.23 7.29
C ILE A 170 9.52 9.84 7.89
N GLU A 171 10.06 8.79 7.32
CA GLU A 171 9.90 7.43 7.86
C GLU A 171 10.63 7.26 9.19
N HIS A 172 11.73 7.96 9.41
CA HIS A 172 12.43 7.97 10.70
C HIS A 172 11.68 8.80 11.74
N ASP A 173 11.30 10.04 11.40
CA ASP A 173 10.59 10.98 12.29
C ASP A 173 9.41 11.65 11.56
N PRO A 174 8.20 11.04 11.61
CA PRO A 174 7.03 11.57 10.92
C PRO A 174 6.37 12.77 11.63
N VAL A 175 6.86 13.18 12.80
CA VAL A 175 6.36 14.38 13.49
C VAL A 175 7.22 15.62 13.21
N ARG A 176 8.37 15.44 12.60
CA ARG A 176 9.28 16.50 12.23
C ARG A 176 8.60 17.56 11.36
N PRO A 177 8.84 18.88 11.62
CA PRO A 177 8.35 19.93 10.74
C PRO A 177 8.91 19.82 9.32
N ILE A 178 8.03 19.89 8.32
CA ILE A 178 8.45 19.77 6.90
C ILE A 178 9.34 20.96 6.48
N ALA A 179 9.18 22.13 7.12
CA ALA A 179 10.04 23.29 6.87
C ALA A 179 11.50 23.00 7.24
N ASP A 180 11.74 22.31 8.37
CA ASP A 180 13.09 21.94 8.83
C ASP A 180 13.72 20.91 7.88
N LEU A 181 12.91 19.97 7.39
CA LEU A 181 13.34 19.01 6.39
C LEU A 181 13.75 19.69 5.08
N ALA A 182 12.96 20.68 4.61
CA ALA A 182 13.30 21.44 3.40
C ALA A 182 14.60 22.23 3.58
N ALA A 183 14.80 22.88 4.73
CA ALA A 183 16.01 23.61 5.07
C ALA A 183 17.24 22.69 5.09
N GLU A 184 17.16 21.49 5.68
CA GLU A 184 18.24 20.49 5.68
C GLU A 184 18.61 20.01 4.28
N LEU A 185 17.62 19.90 3.39
CA LEU A 185 17.83 19.52 1.99
C LEU A 185 18.34 20.68 1.10
N GLY A 186 18.46 21.88 1.67
CA GLY A 186 18.93 23.07 0.96
C GLY A 186 17.97 23.61 -0.09
N ILE A 187 16.64 23.38 0.08
CA ILE A 187 15.61 23.82 -0.86
C ILE A 187 14.46 24.54 -0.14
N SER A 188 13.68 25.32 -0.89
CA SER A 188 12.47 25.94 -0.34
C SER A 188 11.38 24.89 -0.11
N HIS A 189 10.50 25.15 0.86
CA HIS A 189 9.35 24.30 1.16
C HIS A 189 8.48 24.04 -0.07
N GLY A 190 8.20 25.08 -0.89
CA GLY A 190 7.42 24.92 -2.12
C GLY A 190 8.15 24.11 -3.21
N HIS A 191 9.49 24.10 -3.22
CA HIS A 191 10.25 23.23 -4.10
C HIS A 191 10.12 21.76 -3.66
N LEU A 192 10.27 21.50 -2.36
CA LEU A 192 10.08 20.17 -1.79
C LEU A 192 8.68 19.64 -2.10
N ASP A 193 7.63 20.43 -1.87
CA ASP A 193 6.24 20.02 -2.15
C ASP A 193 6.04 19.61 -3.61
N ARG A 194 6.59 20.37 -4.57
CA ARG A 194 6.46 20.06 -6.01
C ARG A 194 7.22 18.79 -6.42
N GLU A 195 8.48 18.65 -5.99
CA GLU A 195 9.26 17.45 -6.29
C GLU A 195 8.65 16.21 -5.63
N PHE A 196 8.21 16.36 -4.39
CA PHE A 196 7.58 15.28 -3.64
C PHE A 196 6.27 14.82 -4.31
N ALA A 197 5.41 15.76 -4.71
CA ALA A 197 4.18 15.45 -5.45
C ALA A 197 4.47 14.78 -6.80
N ARG A 198 5.56 15.13 -7.49
CA ARG A 198 5.97 14.51 -8.75
C ARG A 198 6.51 13.09 -8.55
N ILE A 199 7.38 12.87 -7.55
CA ILE A 199 8.09 11.59 -7.38
C ILE A 199 7.30 10.60 -6.52
N VAL A 200 6.56 11.08 -5.51
CA VAL A 200 5.79 10.26 -4.57
C VAL A 200 4.29 10.25 -4.90
N GLY A 201 3.79 11.28 -5.60
CA GLY A 201 2.37 11.46 -5.90
C GLY A 201 1.54 11.99 -4.73
N LEU A 202 2.16 12.19 -3.56
CA LEU A 202 1.56 12.77 -2.36
C LEU A 202 2.38 13.97 -1.90
N GLY A 203 1.83 14.79 -1.01
CA GLY A 203 2.64 15.81 -0.32
C GLY A 203 3.38 15.20 0.89
N PRO A 204 4.51 15.79 1.32
CA PRO A 204 5.32 15.27 2.42
C PRO A 204 4.54 15.18 3.75
N ARG A 205 3.66 16.16 4.04
CA ARG A 205 2.78 16.13 5.23
C ARG A 205 1.78 14.96 5.19
N VAL A 206 1.29 14.60 4.00
CA VAL A 206 0.35 13.48 3.84
C VAL A 206 1.09 12.17 4.09
N LEU A 207 2.29 12.00 3.52
CA LEU A 207 3.12 10.83 3.78
C LEU A 207 3.45 10.70 5.27
N ALA A 208 3.85 11.78 5.93
CA ALA A 208 4.14 11.78 7.37
C ALA A 208 2.95 11.28 8.22
N ARG A 209 1.72 11.70 7.88
CA ARG A 209 0.50 11.22 8.55
C ARG A 209 0.23 9.74 8.26
N ILE A 210 0.46 9.28 7.04
CA ILE A 210 0.34 7.86 6.67
C ILE A 210 1.36 7.02 7.44
N VAL A 211 2.61 7.48 7.54
CA VAL A 211 3.66 6.79 8.32
C VAL A 211 3.27 6.67 9.80
N ARG A 212 2.73 7.74 10.40
CA ARG A 212 2.21 7.67 11.78
C ARG A 212 1.10 6.65 11.92
N LEU A 213 0.14 6.63 10.98
CA LEU A 213 -0.93 5.63 10.99
C LEU A 213 -0.38 4.21 10.90
N ARG A 214 0.56 3.95 9.97
CA ARG A 214 1.20 2.63 9.82
C ARG A 214 1.89 2.20 11.12
N ARG A 215 2.62 3.10 11.78
CA ARG A 215 3.24 2.83 13.09
C ARG A 215 2.19 2.51 14.16
N LEU A 216 1.10 3.28 14.21
CA LEU A 216 0.00 3.02 15.13
C LEU A 216 -0.57 1.62 14.91
N VAL A 217 -0.96 1.31 13.69
CA VAL A 217 -1.57 0.00 13.35
C VAL A 217 -0.61 -1.16 13.67
N ALA A 218 0.68 -1.00 13.42
CA ALA A 218 1.70 -1.99 13.75
C ALA A 218 1.97 -2.13 15.26
N SER A 219 1.61 -1.14 16.07
CA SER A 219 1.82 -1.15 17.53
C SER A 219 0.60 -1.57 18.34
N ILE A 220 -0.57 -1.72 17.71
CA ILE A 220 -1.80 -2.10 18.39
C ILE A 220 -1.83 -3.61 18.60
N ASP A 221 -1.90 -4.02 19.87
CA ASP A 221 -2.38 -5.37 20.20
C ASP A 221 -3.91 -5.35 20.17
N VAL A 222 -4.49 -5.80 19.04
CA VAL A 222 -5.94 -5.81 18.86
C VAL A 222 -6.66 -6.81 19.76
N TYR A 223 -5.95 -7.78 20.36
CA TYR A 223 -6.50 -8.80 21.26
C TYR A 223 -6.38 -8.41 22.73
N GLY A 224 -5.59 -7.37 23.04
CA GLY A 224 -5.43 -6.80 24.37
C GLY A 224 -6.26 -5.53 24.60
N GLU A 225 -6.03 -4.90 25.74
CA GLU A 225 -6.57 -3.57 26.05
C GLU A 225 -5.72 -2.49 25.39
N VAL A 226 -6.34 -1.62 24.59
CA VAL A 226 -5.63 -0.58 23.82
C VAL A 226 -5.80 0.77 24.49
N GLU A 227 -4.71 1.33 24.99
CA GLU A 227 -4.68 2.67 25.59
C GLU A 227 -4.48 3.77 24.51
N TRP A 228 -5.56 4.14 23.84
CA TRP A 228 -5.54 5.08 22.70
C TRP A 228 -4.91 6.43 23.03
N THR A 229 -5.11 6.95 24.24
CA THR A 229 -4.54 8.24 24.67
C THR A 229 -3.03 8.16 24.78
N ARG A 230 -2.49 7.06 25.32
CA ARG A 230 -1.04 6.83 25.43
C ARG A 230 -0.43 6.73 24.02
N LEU A 231 -0.99 5.89 23.15
CA LEU A 231 -0.52 5.73 21.78
C LEU A 231 -0.59 7.03 20.96
N ALA A 232 -1.63 7.85 21.17
CA ALA A 232 -1.73 9.15 20.52
C ALA A 232 -0.53 10.04 20.88
N ASN A 233 -0.20 10.15 22.17
CA ASN A 233 0.91 10.97 22.64
C ASN A 233 2.28 10.42 22.17
N GLU A 234 2.52 9.11 22.29
CA GLU A 234 3.77 8.46 21.90
C GLU A 234 4.08 8.60 20.41
N LEU A 235 3.04 8.57 19.58
CA LEU A 235 3.17 8.66 18.13
C LEU A 235 2.98 10.07 17.55
N GLY A 236 2.86 11.09 18.43
CA GLY A 236 2.89 12.50 18.06
C GLY A 236 1.56 13.07 17.55
N TRP A 237 0.42 12.51 17.96
CA TRP A 237 -0.86 13.21 17.86
C TRP A 237 -1.04 14.14 19.06
N PHE A 238 -1.70 15.28 18.84
CA PHE A 238 -1.95 16.25 19.90
C PHE A 238 -2.86 15.69 20.99
N ASP A 239 -3.88 14.92 20.58
CA ASP A 239 -4.84 14.25 21.47
C ASP A 239 -5.47 13.02 20.78
N GLN A 240 -6.24 12.27 21.55
CA GLN A 240 -6.97 11.11 21.04
C GLN A 240 -8.01 11.48 19.95
N ALA A 241 -8.64 12.64 20.05
CA ALA A 241 -9.62 13.08 19.05
C ALA A 241 -8.96 13.36 17.69
N HIS A 242 -7.74 13.91 17.70
CA HIS A 242 -6.92 14.08 16.49
C HIS A 242 -6.53 12.73 15.90
N LEU A 243 -6.08 11.76 16.71
CA LEU A 243 -5.80 10.40 16.27
C LEU A 243 -7.03 9.78 15.62
N ILE A 244 -8.21 9.84 16.26
CA ILE A 244 -9.46 9.26 15.71
C ILE A 244 -9.83 9.90 14.37
N ARG A 245 -9.68 11.23 14.21
CA ARG A 245 -9.94 11.89 12.93
C ARG A 245 -9.01 11.42 11.83
N ASP A 246 -7.71 11.31 12.11
CA ASP A 246 -6.73 10.83 11.16
C ASP A 246 -6.98 9.36 10.79
N PHE A 247 -7.25 8.53 11.78
CA PHE A 247 -7.54 7.11 11.57
C PHE A 247 -8.77 6.92 10.67
N LYS A 248 -9.89 7.59 10.99
CA LYS A 248 -11.12 7.55 10.18
C LYS A 248 -10.88 8.03 8.74
N ARG A 249 -10.05 9.05 8.56
CA ARG A 249 -9.70 9.53 7.22
C ARG A 249 -9.01 8.46 6.39
N PHE A 250 -8.03 7.74 6.96
CA PHE A 250 -7.17 6.81 6.23
C PHE A 250 -7.71 5.39 6.21
N ALA A 251 -8.34 4.92 7.29
CA ALA A 251 -8.87 3.56 7.41
C ALA A 251 -10.38 3.47 7.10
N GLY A 252 -11.09 4.61 7.08
CA GLY A 252 -12.54 4.65 6.87
C GLY A 252 -13.38 4.27 8.08
N VAL A 253 -12.74 3.83 9.18
CA VAL A 253 -13.36 3.42 10.45
C VAL A 253 -12.63 4.06 11.62
N SER A 254 -13.21 4.05 12.82
CA SER A 254 -12.50 4.47 14.03
C SER A 254 -11.49 3.40 14.49
N PRO A 255 -10.50 3.77 15.32
CA PRO A 255 -9.57 2.80 15.91
C PRO A 255 -10.26 1.66 16.67
N GLY A 256 -11.34 1.95 17.39
CA GLY A 256 -12.12 0.94 18.11
C GLY A 256 -12.86 -0.02 17.18
N GLU A 257 -13.49 0.51 16.10
CA GLU A 257 -14.13 -0.32 15.07
C GLU A 257 -13.09 -1.20 14.35
N TYR A 258 -11.90 -0.67 14.06
CA TYR A 258 -10.78 -1.43 13.51
C TYR A 258 -10.41 -2.62 14.40
N ALA A 259 -10.12 -2.35 15.68
CA ALA A 259 -9.74 -3.40 16.63
C ALA A 259 -10.85 -4.44 16.82
N ALA A 260 -12.12 -4.03 16.82
CA ALA A 260 -13.26 -4.95 16.91
C ALA A 260 -13.37 -5.84 15.66
N ALA A 261 -13.22 -5.27 14.46
CA ALA A 261 -13.27 -6.02 13.21
C ALA A 261 -12.14 -7.05 13.11
N GLN A 262 -10.92 -6.65 13.47
CA GLN A 262 -9.76 -7.55 13.51
C GLN A 262 -10.01 -8.76 14.42
N ARG A 263 -10.46 -8.53 15.67
CA ARG A 263 -10.76 -9.60 16.64
C ARG A 263 -11.87 -10.55 16.18
N THR A 264 -12.83 -10.05 15.41
CA THR A 264 -13.99 -10.85 15.00
C THR A 264 -13.70 -11.74 13.81
N LEU A 265 -12.86 -11.29 12.88
CA LEU A 265 -12.72 -11.90 11.55
C LEU A 265 -11.36 -12.57 11.32
N TYR A 266 -10.36 -12.26 12.15
CA TYR A 266 -9.03 -12.87 12.05
C TYR A 266 -8.63 -13.55 13.35
N THR A 267 -7.79 -14.58 13.24
CA THR A 267 -6.98 -15.08 14.36
C THR A 267 -5.73 -14.19 14.53
N PRO A 268 -5.00 -14.27 15.66
CA PRO A 268 -3.76 -13.52 15.84
C PRO A 268 -2.73 -13.73 14.73
N GLU A 269 -2.69 -14.93 14.16
CA GLU A 269 -1.78 -15.32 13.08
C GLU A 269 -2.21 -14.78 11.71
N GLU A 270 -3.51 -14.55 11.52
CA GLU A 270 -4.09 -14.04 10.27
C GLU A 270 -4.18 -12.51 10.23
N ALA A 271 -4.12 -11.84 11.39
CA ALA A 271 -4.30 -10.40 11.50
C ALA A 271 -3.17 -9.66 10.76
N GLN A 272 -3.53 -8.93 9.70
CA GLN A 272 -2.58 -8.12 8.94
C GLN A 272 -2.79 -6.63 9.22
N PRO A 273 -1.75 -5.91 9.66
CA PRO A 273 -1.84 -4.47 9.88
C PRO A 273 -2.28 -3.72 8.63
N GLY A 274 -3.27 -2.83 8.78
CA GLY A 274 -3.76 -1.98 7.69
C GLY A 274 -4.93 -2.53 6.89
N PHE A 275 -5.32 -3.79 7.11
CA PHE A 275 -6.53 -4.36 6.53
C PHE A 275 -7.70 -4.23 7.52
N VAL A 276 -8.84 -3.76 7.05
CA VAL A 276 -10.09 -3.68 7.83
C VAL A 276 -11.11 -4.56 7.15
N PRO A 277 -11.35 -5.77 7.67
CA PRO A 277 -12.37 -6.63 7.11
C PRO A 277 -13.76 -6.01 7.31
N GLU A 278 -14.60 -6.10 6.28
CA GLU A 278 -16.01 -5.76 6.37
C GLU A 278 -16.81 -7.05 6.44
N ALA A 279 -17.63 -7.21 7.49
CA ALA A 279 -18.61 -8.27 7.50
C ALA A 279 -19.52 -8.12 6.28
N GLY A 280 -19.74 -9.20 5.53
CA GLY A 280 -20.64 -9.18 4.37
C GLY A 280 -22.04 -8.71 4.81
N VAL A 281 -22.63 -7.84 4.00
CA VAL A 281 -24.02 -7.40 4.14
C VAL A 281 -24.92 -8.51 3.64
#